data_48640caaac40191c95bd0ec6c9636b4e
#
_entry.id   48640caaac40191c95bd0ec6c9636b4e
#
_cell.length_a   1.000
_cell.length_b   1.000
_cell.length_c   1.000
_cell.angle_alpha   90.00
_cell.angle_beta   90.00
_cell.angle_gamma   90.00
#
_symmetry.space_group_name_H-M   'P 1'
#
loop_
_entity.id
_entity.type
_entity.pdbx_description
1 polymer ?
#
loop_
_entity_poly.entity_id
_entity_poly.type
_entity_poly.pdbx_seq_one_letter_code
_entity_poly.pdbx_strand_id
1 'polypeptide(L)'
;MIVGALIIKELFDYSDDEMVENLMLDFRIQYALHTTSFEEQSLSDKTLSRFPKRCYDYETLHNKDLYHDCVKDLSASIAKLVGISGKVRRMDSMMIESNVRRLSRMELIYTCI
;
A
#
# COMPACT_ATOMS: atom_id res chain seq x y z
N MET A 1 4.54 -2.30 -10.88
CA MET A 1 5.68 -2.04 -9.98
C MET A 1 5.30 -1.26 -8.72
N ILE A 2 4.82 -0.03 -8.79
CA ILE A 2 4.51 0.82 -7.59
C ILE A 2 3.48 0.17 -6.67
N VAL A 3 2.38 -0.37 -7.21
CA VAL A 3 1.34 -1.05 -6.41
C VAL A 3 1.91 -2.29 -5.72
N GLY A 4 2.74 -3.07 -6.42
CA GLY A 4 3.42 -4.23 -5.83
C GLY A 4 4.37 -3.82 -4.70
N ALA A 5 5.11 -2.72 -4.87
CA ALA A 5 5.98 -2.18 -3.83
C ALA A 5 5.19 -1.73 -2.59
N LEU A 6 4.04 -1.11 -2.77
CA LEU A 6 3.15 -0.72 -1.66
C LEU A 6 2.59 -1.94 -0.92
N ILE A 7 2.20 -2.99 -1.64
CA ILE A 7 1.71 -4.24 -1.02
C ILE A 7 2.82 -4.89 -0.18
N ILE A 8 4.04 -4.97 -0.71
CA ILE A 8 5.20 -5.53 0.02
C ILE A 8 5.53 -4.66 1.24
N LYS A 9 5.50 -3.35 1.08
CA LYS A 9 5.71 -2.40 2.17
C LYS A 9 4.75 -2.65 3.34
N GLU A 10 3.45 -2.74 3.06
CA GLU A 10 2.43 -3.00 4.07
C GLU A 10 2.54 -4.42 4.67
N LEU A 11 2.88 -5.42 3.86
CA LEU A 11 3.01 -6.79 4.31
C LEU A 11 4.17 -6.98 5.31
N PHE A 12 5.27 -6.27 5.11
CA PHE A 12 6.47 -6.37 5.95
C PHE A 12 6.63 -5.18 6.91
N ASP A 13 5.67 -4.25 6.93
CA ASP A 13 5.68 -3.05 7.78
C ASP A 13 6.94 -2.18 7.58
N TYR A 14 7.36 -2.03 6.33
CA TYR A 14 8.51 -1.20 5.97
C TYR A 14 8.14 0.28 5.92
N SER A 15 9.06 1.15 6.30
CA SER A 15 9.00 2.57 5.98
C SER A 15 9.25 2.82 4.48
N ASP A 16 8.98 4.04 4.00
CA ASP A 16 9.25 4.39 2.59
C ASP A 16 10.74 4.25 2.25
N ASP A 17 11.62 4.68 3.15
CA ASP A 17 13.07 4.60 2.98
C ASP A 17 13.56 3.15 2.98
N GLU A 18 13.10 2.34 3.93
CA GLU A 18 13.43 0.91 4.00
C GLU A 18 12.93 0.16 2.76
N MET A 19 11.75 0.51 2.24
CA MET A 19 11.24 -0.12 1.03
C MET A 19 12.11 0.19 -0.19
N VAL A 20 12.56 1.44 -0.33
CA VAL A 20 13.47 1.85 -1.42
C VAL A 20 14.82 1.17 -1.28
N GLU A 21 15.38 1.11 -0.07
CA GLU A 21 16.64 0.44 0.20
C GLU A 21 16.54 -1.07 -0.09
N ASN A 22 15.50 -1.74 0.38
CA ASN A 22 15.27 -3.15 0.12
C ASN A 22 15.00 -3.44 -1.36
N LEU A 23 14.37 -2.53 -2.08
CA LEU A 23 14.18 -2.65 -3.52
C LEU A 23 15.53 -2.66 -4.27
N MET A 24 16.51 -1.90 -3.77
CA MET A 24 17.85 -1.86 -4.36
C MET A 24 18.73 -3.05 -3.96
N LEU A 25 18.57 -3.56 -2.74
CA LEU A 25 19.48 -4.53 -2.15
C LEU A 25 18.91 -5.96 -2.09
N ASP A 26 17.59 -6.13 -2.00
CA ASP A 26 16.98 -7.45 -1.85
C ASP A 26 16.54 -8.03 -3.20
N PHE A 27 17.27 -9.02 -3.67
CA PHE A 27 16.98 -9.73 -4.92
C PHE A 27 15.60 -10.40 -4.94
N ARG A 28 15.07 -10.82 -3.79
CA ARG A 28 13.74 -11.43 -3.69
C ARG A 28 12.64 -10.45 -4.04
N ILE A 29 12.78 -9.21 -3.57
CA ILE A 29 11.85 -8.12 -3.86
C ILE A 29 11.96 -7.70 -5.32
N GLN A 30 13.18 -7.59 -5.84
CA GLN A 30 13.44 -7.31 -7.25
C GLN A 30 12.82 -8.38 -8.16
N TYR A 31 12.98 -9.64 -7.80
CA TYR A 31 12.37 -10.74 -8.54
C TYR A 31 10.85 -10.71 -8.52
N ALA A 32 10.25 -10.46 -7.34
CA ALA A 32 8.81 -10.36 -7.18
C ALA A 32 8.18 -9.20 -7.96
N LEU A 33 8.90 -8.09 -8.10
CA LEU A 33 8.46 -6.90 -8.82
C LEU A 33 8.91 -6.86 -10.28
N HIS A 34 9.64 -7.87 -10.74
CA HIS A 34 10.22 -7.94 -12.09
C HIS A 34 11.15 -6.75 -12.43
N THR A 35 11.90 -6.27 -11.43
CA THR A 35 12.83 -5.13 -11.54
C THR A 35 14.27 -5.57 -11.36
N THR A 36 14.70 -6.60 -12.07
CA THR A 36 16.04 -7.18 -11.93
C THR A 36 17.14 -6.39 -12.64
N SER A 37 16.79 -5.44 -13.51
CA SER A 37 17.77 -4.57 -14.18
C SER A 37 17.92 -3.24 -13.44
N PHE A 38 19.15 -2.75 -13.34
CA PHE A 38 19.46 -1.47 -12.69
C PHE A 38 18.77 -0.26 -13.34
N GLU A 39 18.46 -0.35 -14.62
CA GLU A 39 17.78 0.71 -15.36
C GLU A 39 16.29 0.86 -14.99
N GLU A 40 15.69 -0.20 -14.45
CA GLU A 40 14.27 -0.23 -14.06
C GLU A 40 14.02 0.19 -12.62
N GLN A 41 15.06 0.41 -11.82
CA GLN A 41 14.98 0.73 -10.40
C GLN A 41 14.89 2.24 -10.13
N SER A 42 13.90 2.90 -10.69
CA SER A 42 13.74 4.36 -10.56
C SER A 42 12.72 4.79 -9.49
N LEU A 43 12.43 3.95 -8.50
CA LEU A 43 11.55 4.31 -7.40
C LEU A 43 12.31 5.11 -6.35
N SER A 44 11.83 6.32 -6.07
CA SER A 44 12.27 7.12 -4.94
C SER A 44 11.23 7.12 -3.83
N ASP A 45 11.65 7.42 -2.60
CA ASP A 45 10.79 7.65 -1.44
C ASP A 45 9.64 8.63 -1.74
N LYS A 46 9.96 9.70 -2.47
CA LYS A 46 8.99 10.71 -2.91
C LYS A 46 7.94 10.15 -3.87
N THR A 47 8.29 9.15 -4.65
CA THR A 47 7.33 8.48 -5.55
C THR A 47 6.32 7.68 -4.75
N LEU A 48 6.78 6.92 -3.75
CA LEU A 48 5.92 6.13 -2.88
C LEU A 48 4.97 7.01 -2.06
N SER A 49 5.49 8.10 -1.46
CA SER A 49 4.68 9.01 -0.64
C SER A 49 3.67 9.84 -1.45
N ARG A 50 3.95 10.14 -2.72
CA ARG A 50 3.06 10.93 -3.59
C ARG A 50 2.04 10.10 -4.36
N PHE A 51 2.27 8.81 -4.49
CA PHE A 51 1.40 7.93 -5.28
C PHE A 51 -0.05 7.89 -4.78
N PRO A 52 -0.33 7.77 -3.47
CA PRO A 52 -1.71 7.77 -2.97
C PRO A 52 -2.47 9.04 -3.33
N LYS A 53 -1.80 10.20 -3.24
CA LYS A 53 -2.41 11.48 -3.64
C LYS A 53 -2.76 11.51 -5.13
N ARG A 54 -1.87 11.02 -5.98
CA ARG A 54 -2.12 10.94 -7.42
C ARG A 54 -3.29 9.99 -7.76
N CYS A 55 -3.40 8.88 -7.03
CA CYS A 55 -4.54 7.97 -7.18
C CYS A 55 -5.85 8.65 -6.79
N TYR A 56 -5.86 9.40 -5.69
CA TYR A 56 -7.02 10.16 -5.25
C TYR A 56 -7.42 11.27 -6.25
N ASP A 57 -6.44 12.01 -6.77
CA ASP A 57 -6.67 13.03 -7.79
C ASP A 57 -7.24 12.41 -9.09
N TYR A 58 -6.76 11.24 -9.47
CA TYR A 58 -7.29 10.50 -10.62
C TYR A 58 -8.71 9.99 -10.39
N GLU A 59 -8.99 9.46 -9.20
CA GLU A 59 -10.32 9.00 -8.80
C GLU A 59 -11.35 10.14 -8.86
N THR A 60 -11.00 11.32 -8.33
CA THR A 60 -11.87 12.51 -8.37
C THR A 60 -12.14 12.99 -9.79
N LEU A 61 -11.17 12.91 -10.69
CA LEU A 61 -11.30 13.34 -12.08
C LEU A 61 -12.09 12.34 -12.95
N HIS A 62 -11.92 11.05 -12.73
CA HIS A 62 -12.45 9.99 -13.60
C HIS A 62 -13.56 9.17 -12.94
N ASN A 63 -13.86 9.43 -11.68
CA ASN A 63 -14.83 8.68 -10.86
C ASN A 63 -14.59 7.16 -10.88
N LYS A 64 -13.30 6.78 -10.90
CA LYS A 64 -12.85 5.37 -10.96
C LYS A 64 -11.80 5.11 -9.90
N ASP A 65 -12.13 4.24 -8.95
CA ASP A 65 -11.22 3.80 -7.89
C ASP A 65 -10.26 2.70 -8.41
N LEU A 66 -9.07 3.13 -8.80
CA LEU A 66 -8.01 2.21 -9.28
C LEU A 66 -7.52 1.27 -8.18
N TYR A 67 -7.50 1.74 -6.94
CA TYR A 67 -7.03 0.94 -5.80
C TYR A 67 -7.97 -0.22 -5.51
N HIS A 68 -9.27 0.06 -5.48
CA HIS A 68 -10.29 -0.94 -5.27
C HIS A 68 -10.29 -2.00 -6.38
N ASP A 69 -10.18 -1.57 -7.63
CA ASP A 69 -10.13 -2.48 -8.78
C ASP A 69 -8.90 -3.40 -8.71
N CYS A 70 -7.71 -2.85 -8.43
CA CYS A 70 -6.49 -3.65 -8.29
C CYS A 70 -6.57 -4.65 -7.12
N VAL A 71 -7.08 -4.23 -5.97
CA VAL A 71 -7.23 -5.11 -4.79
C VAL A 71 -8.25 -6.21 -5.08
N LYS A 72 -9.33 -5.89 -5.77
CA LYS A 72 -10.37 -6.87 -6.15
C LYS A 72 -9.80 -7.93 -7.10
N ASP A 73 -9.07 -7.53 -8.13
CA ASP A 73 -8.46 -8.44 -9.09
C ASP A 73 -7.38 -9.32 -8.44
N LEU A 74 -6.54 -8.73 -7.58
CA LEU A 74 -5.53 -9.45 -6.83
C LEU A 74 -6.16 -10.47 -5.88
N SER A 75 -7.18 -10.07 -5.11
CA SER A 75 -7.86 -10.96 -4.16
C SER A 75 -8.56 -12.12 -4.88
N ALA A 76 -9.18 -11.86 -6.04
CA ALA A 76 -9.77 -12.90 -6.87
C ALA A 76 -8.75 -13.91 -7.39
N SER A 77 -7.59 -13.42 -7.81
CA SER A 77 -6.47 -14.25 -8.28
C SER A 77 -5.89 -15.11 -7.16
N ILE A 78 -5.69 -14.54 -5.98
CA ILE A 78 -5.20 -15.27 -4.79
C ILE A 78 -6.23 -16.31 -4.34
N ALA A 79 -7.51 -15.94 -4.27
CA ALA A 79 -8.57 -16.86 -3.88
C ALA A 79 -8.66 -18.09 -4.81
N LYS A 80 -8.47 -17.85 -6.11
CA LYS A 80 -8.42 -18.93 -7.12
C LYS A 80 -7.20 -19.81 -6.95
N LEU A 81 -6.05 -19.23 -6.65
CA LEU A 81 -4.79 -19.96 -6.44
C LEU A 81 -4.84 -20.84 -5.18
N VAL A 82 -5.42 -20.33 -4.11
CA VAL A 82 -5.53 -21.01 -2.82
C VAL A 82 -6.76 -21.94 -2.75
N GLY A 83 -7.67 -21.88 -3.74
CA GLY A 83 -8.88 -22.70 -3.79
C GLY A 83 -9.92 -22.35 -2.72
N ILE A 84 -9.94 -21.10 -2.25
CA ILE A 84 -10.91 -20.65 -1.25
C ILE A 84 -12.26 -20.39 -1.92
N SER A 85 -13.26 -21.18 -1.52
CA SER A 85 -14.66 -20.85 -1.85
C SER A 85 -15.20 -19.88 -0.79
N GLY A 86 -15.69 -18.72 -1.21
CA GLY A 86 -16.15 -17.64 -0.31
C GLY A 86 -17.38 -17.96 0.57
N LYS A 87 -17.62 -19.25 0.89
CA LYS A 87 -18.74 -19.70 1.71
C LYS A 87 -18.58 -19.45 3.21
N VAL A 88 -17.34 -19.36 3.68
CA VAL A 88 -17.02 -19.08 5.10
C VAL A 88 -16.26 -17.78 5.17
N ARG A 89 -16.83 -16.79 5.89
CA ARG A 89 -16.19 -15.50 6.12
C ARG A 89 -15.94 -15.34 7.61
N ARG A 90 -14.72 -14.99 7.99
CA ARG A 90 -14.39 -14.56 9.34
C ARG A 90 -14.14 -13.04 9.27
N MET A 91 -14.88 -12.32 10.10
CA MET A 91 -14.61 -10.90 10.31
C MET A 91 -13.94 -10.75 11.66
N ASP A 92 -12.83 -10.05 11.69
CA ASP A 92 -12.14 -9.67 12.90
C ASP A 92 -12.17 -8.15 13.03
N SER A 93 -12.36 -7.65 14.23
CA SER A 93 -12.31 -6.23 14.52
C SER A 93 -10.89 -5.86 14.92
N MET A 94 -10.30 -4.88 14.26
CA MET A 94 -9.03 -4.31 14.69
C MET A 94 -9.23 -2.89 15.16
N MET A 95 -8.54 -2.53 16.23
CA MET A 95 -8.47 -1.13 16.65
C MET A 95 -7.63 -0.34 15.65
N ILE A 96 -8.22 0.68 15.07
CA ILE A 96 -7.51 1.65 14.25
C ILE A 96 -7.14 2.79 15.17
N GLU A 97 -5.88 2.87 15.53
CA GLU A 97 -5.33 4.04 16.23
C GLU A 97 -5.01 5.11 15.19
N SER A 98 -5.69 6.25 15.30
CA SER A 98 -5.30 7.41 14.50
C SER A 98 -3.97 7.92 15.01
N ASN A 99 -2.94 7.85 14.19
CA ASN A 99 -1.63 8.40 14.50
C ASN A 99 -1.68 9.93 14.36
N VAL A 100 -2.27 10.60 15.36
CA VAL A 100 -2.37 12.07 15.42
C VAL A 100 -0.98 12.61 15.74
N ARG A 101 -0.07 12.52 14.79
CA ARG A 101 1.25 13.11 14.88
C ARG A 101 1.10 14.62 14.83
N ARG A 102 1.39 15.31 15.90
CA ARG A 102 1.58 16.78 15.98
C ARG A 102 0.37 17.66 16.30
N LEU A 103 -0.69 17.13 16.85
CA LEU A 103 -1.65 18.02 17.50
C LEU A 103 -1.09 18.45 18.89
N SER A 104 -1.10 19.74 19.15
CA SER A 104 -0.84 20.24 20.48
C SER A 104 -1.91 19.71 21.45
N ARG A 105 -1.61 19.63 22.75
CA ARG A 105 -2.59 19.19 23.76
C ARG A 105 -3.90 19.97 23.69
N MET A 106 -3.84 21.24 23.31
CA MET A 106 -4.99 22.12 23.13
C MET A 106 -5.83 21.71 21.92
N GLU A 107 -5.20 21.41 20.80
CA GLU A 107 -5.90 20.97 19.58
C GLU A 107 -6.54 19.59 19.74
N LEU A 108 -5.92 18.68 20.52
CA LEU A 108 -6.52 17.40 20.88
C LEU A 108 -7.82 17.56 21.68
N ILE A 109 -7.88 18.51 22.60
CA ILE A 109 -9.10 18.79 23.38
C ILE A 109 -10.20 19.35 22.49
N TYR A 110 -9.87 20.23 21.55
CA TYR A 110 -10.83 20.80 20.59
C TYR A 110 -11.38 19.79 19.59
N THR A 111 -10.62 18.76 19.22
CA THR A 111 -11.09 17.71 18.30
C THR A 111 -11.91 16.61 19.01
N CYS A 112 -11.90 16.56 20.33
CA CYS A 112 -12.69 15.59 21.12
C CYS A 112 -14.04 16.15 21.61
N ILE A 113 -14.37 17.41 21.32
CA ILE A 113 -15.65 18.06 21.63
C ILE A 113 -16.49 18.17 20.37
#